data_98e09ca593060f0a62a6637caccdedac
#
_entry.id   98e09ca593060f0a62a6637caccdedac
#
_cell.length_a   1.000
_cell.length_b   1.000
_cell.length_c   1.000
_cell.angle_alpha   90.00
_cell.angle_beta   90.00
_cell.angle_gamma   90.00
#
_symmetry.space_group_name_H-M   'P 1'
#
loop_
_entity.id
_entity.type
_entity.pdbx_description
1 polymer ?
#
loop_
_entity_poly.entity_id
_entity_poly.type
_entity_poly.pdbx_seq_one_letter_code
_entity_poly.pdbx_strand_id
1 'polypeptide(L)'
;AAAAERGETFKYDKHCLHMDKAEVERRLAAGEPYVIRQNVPEHGEASFDDAIYGHIKVDCAELDDMILIKADGMPTYNFANVIDDHTMGITHVMRGMEYLSSTPKYNLLYDAFGWEKPVYIHMTSIMRDAQHKLSKRDGDAYFEDYLAKGYLKDAIVNYVALLGWNPGDDREFFTLDELVKAFDVSGMSKSPAIFDVAKLTWMNAEYIRRMSAEEFDAAAEPWYEKAGIAHMDKGVLRRILQPRLEIFSQMADITDFLTKMDEEFDIALFTNKKSKTNAEVSAHVLDMVIPALEALPAWEEESLHSLLIGMAEANGMKNGTLLWPVRIGMAGKAVTPGGAIEIAVLLGREESLRRLKLSRARLNAAL
;
A
#
# COMPACT_ATOMS: atom_id res chain seq x y z
N ALA A 1 -2.93 -28.70 34.84
CA ALA A 1 -1.64 -28.82 35.52
C ALA A 1 -0.98 -30.19 35.20
N ALA A 2 -1.56 -31.34 35.60
CA ALA A 2 -0.95 -32.65 35.42
C ALA A 2 -0.65 -33.10 33.96
N ALA A 3 -1.46 -32.69 32.98
CA ALA A 3 -1.18 -32.98 31.56
C ALA A 3 -0.01 -32.13 31.01
N ALA A 4 0.04 -30.85 31.40
CA ALA A 4 1.15 -29.96 31.04
C ALA A 4 2.49 -30.42 31.62
N GLU A 5 2.50 -30.98 32.82
CA GLU A 5 3.71 -31.56 33.45
C GLU A 5 4.23 -32.82 32.72
N ARG A 6 3.34 -33.54 32.02
CA ARG A 6 3.71 -34.69 31.18
C ARG A 6 3.97 -34.34 29.72
N GLY A 7 3.87 -33.04 29.36
CA GLY A 7 4.01 -32.62 27.96
C GLY A 7 2.85 -33.06 27.04
N GLU A 8 1.72 -33.42 27.64
CA GLU A 8 0.52 -33.89 26.93
C GLU A 8 -0.42 -32.70 26.68
N THR A 9 -1.03 -32.66 25.50
CA THR A 9 -2.12 -31.71 25.22
C THR A 9 -3.34 -32.06 26.06
N PHE A 10 -3.85 -31.07 26.82
CA PHE A 10 -5.08 -31.28 27.59
C PHE A 10 -6.24 -31.59 26.67
N LYS A 11 -6.90 -32.72 26.90
CA LYS A 11 -8.15 -33.12 26.25
C LYS A 11 -9.24 -33.32 27.28
N TYR A 12 -10.48 -33.12 26.87
CA TYR A 12 -11.63 -33.50 27.68
C TYR A 12 -11.70 -35.02 27.82
N ASP A 13 -11.85 -35.52 29.04
CA ASP A 13 -11.80 -36.95 29.39
C ASP A 13 -13.12 -37.71 29.13
N LYS A 14 -14.06 -37.06 28.46
CA LYS A 14 -15.44 -37.60 28.17
C LYS A 14 -16.23 -38.02 29.40
N HIS A 15 -15.87 -37.52 30.61
CA HIS A 15 -16.52 -37.87 31.87
C HIS A 15 -18.05 -37.82 31.81
N CYS A 16 -18.61 -36.72 31.25
CA CYS A 16 -20.07 -36.59 31.18
C CYS A 16 -20.73 -37.46 30.11
N LEU A 17 -19.99 -37.95 29.10
CA LEU A 17 -20.50 -38.83 28.06
C LEU A 17 -20.97 -40.19 28.67
N HIS A 18 -20.27 -40.64 29.69
CA HIS A 18 -20.52 -41.94 30.36
C HIS A 18 -21.34 -41.80 31.62
N MET A 19 -21.88 -40.59 31.93
CA MET A 19 -22.73 -40.34 33.07
C MET A 19 -24.09 -41.01 32.84
N ASP A 20 -24.68 -41.54 33.91
CA ASP A 20 -26.06 -42.10 33.88
C ASP A 20 -27.07 -41.04 33.40
N LYS A 21 -27.95 -41.41 32.47
CA LYS A 21 -28.91 -40.48 31.88
C LYS A 21 -29.87 -39.89 32.91
N ALA A 22 -30.30 -40.64 33.92
CA ALA A 22 -31.16 -40.13 34.98
C ALA A 22 -30.44 -39.09 35.83
N GLU A 23 -29.16 -39.24 36.07
CA GLU A 23 -28.33 -38.24 36.75
C GLU A 23 -28.17 -36.96 35.91
N VAL A 24 -27.95 -37.08 34.58
CA VAL A 24 -27.91 -35.93 33.66
C VAL A 24 -29.25 -35.17 33.70
N GLU A 25 -30.36 -35.88 33.59
CA GLU A 25 -31.71 -35.28 33.66
C GLU A 25 -31.97 -34.57 35.00
N ARG A 26 -31.56 -35.19 36.09
CA ARG A 26 -31.67 -34.61 37.44
C ARG A 26 -30.90 -33.29 37.54
N ARG A 27 -29.66 -33.23 37.04
CA ARG A 27 -28.81 -32.02 37.05
C ARG A 27 -29.39 -30.93 36.18
N LEU A 28 -29.83 -31.28 34.96
CA LEU A 28 -30.51 -30.34 34.09
C LEU A 28 -31.78 -29.74 34.72
N ALA A 29 -32.59 -30.58 35.36
CA ALA A 29 -33.78 -30.13 36.06
C ALA A 29 -33.46 -29.24 37.29
N ALA A 30 -32.29 -29.46 37.92
CA ALA A 30 -31.79 -28.60 39.00
C ALA A 30 -31.22 -27.27 38.51
N GLY A 31 -31.11 -27.03 37.19
CA GLY A 31 -30.54 -25.81 36.60
C GLY A 31 -29.02 -25.71 36.73
N GLU A 32 -28.34 -26.83 36.88
CA GLU A 32 -26.86 -26.82 36.92
C GLU A 32 -26.29 -26.32 35.58
N PRO A 33 -25.29 -25.42 35.60
CA PRO A 33 -24.71 -24.94 34.37
C PRO A 33 -23.99 -26.07 33.60
N TYR A 34 -24.21 -26.14 32.30
CA TYR A 34 -23.59 -27.15 31.42
C TYR A 34 -23.13 -26.54 30.08
N VAL A 35 -22.31 -27.28 29.36
CA VAL A 35 -21.92 -26.98 27.98
C VAL A 35 -22.24 -28.16 27.11
N ILE A 36 -22.48 -27.91 25.82
CA ILE A 36 -22.64 -28.98 24.83
C ILE A 36 -21.31 -29.12 24.10
N ARG A 37 -20.78 -30.34 24.04
CA ARG A 37 -19.53 -30.67 23.35
C ARG A 37 -19.80 -31.55 22.13
N GLN A 38 -18.95 -31.42 21.15
CA GLN A 38 -18.81 -32.39 20.10
C GLN A 38 -18.31 -33.71 20.70
N ASN A 39 -18.88 -34.84 20.28
CA ASN A 39 -18.30 -36.14 20.60
C ASN A 39 -17.49 -36.64 19.43
N VAL A 40 -16.19 -36.42 19.45
CA VAL A 40 -15.25 -36.90 18.43
C VAL A 40 -15.08 -38.41 18.58
N PRO A 41 -15.10 -39.21 17.48
CA PRO A 41 -14.79 -40.64 17.52
C PRO A 41 -13.43 -40.89 18.17
N GLU A 42 -13.31 -41.97 18.95
CA GLU A 42 -12.05 -42.34 19.63
C GLU A 42 -11.02 -42.93 18.65
N HIS A 43 -11.49 -43.49 17.55
CA HIS A 43 -10.66 -44.14 16.53
C HIS A 43 -11.15 -43.74 15.12
N GLY A 44 -10.22 -43.83 14.15
CA GLY A 44 -10.51 -43.50 12.77
C GLY A 44 -9.82 -42.24 12.31
N GLU A 45 -10.03 -41.87 11.07
CA GLU A 45 -9.44 -40.69 10.45
C GLU A 45 -10.53 -39.69 10.10
N ALA A 46 -10.29 -38.40 10.43
CA ALA A 46 -11.03 -37.28 9.89
C ALA A 46 -10.22 -36.66 8.76
N SER A 47 -10.80 -36.57 7.57
CA SER A 47 -10.07 -36.07 6.40
C SER A 47 -10.88 -35.07 5.58
N PHE A 48 -10.18 -34.28 4.79
CA PHE A 48 -10.75 -33.34 3.82
C PHE A 48 -9.74 -33.04 2.70
N ASP A 49 -10.25 -32.56 1.59
CA ASP A 49 -9.45 -32.07 0.49
C ASP A 49 -9.41 -30.54 0.53
N ASP A 50 -8.20 -30.00 0.59
CA ASP A 50 -7.94 -28.56 0.49
C ASP A 50 -7.45 -28.22 -0.90
N ALA A 51 -7.99 -27.19 -1.52
CA ALA A 51 -7.65 -26.82 -2.89
C ALA A 51 -6.17 -26.41 -3.08
N ILE A 52 -5.52 -25.97 -1.99
CA ILE A 52 -4.12 -25.55 -2.00
C ILE A 52 -3.22 -26.66 -1.45
N TYR A 53 -3.56 -27.21 -0.29
CA TYR A 53 -2.69 -28.18 0.42
C TYR A 53 -2.93 -29.65 0.02
N GLY A 54 -4.02 -29.91 -0.71
CA GLY A 54 -4.40 -31.28 -1.12
C GLY A 54 -5.07 -32.06 -0.01
N HIS A 55 -4.95 -33.38 -0.06
CA HIS A 55 -5.61 -34.26 0.89
C HIS A 55 -4.96 -34.22 2.28
N ILE A 56 -5.74 -33.85 3.28
CA ILE A 56 -5.32 -33.73 4.68
C ILE A 56 -6.11 -34.72 5.51
N LYS A 57 -5.43 -35.47 6.36
CA LYS A 57 -6.02 -36.40 7.31
C LYS A 57 -5.37 -36.28 8.68
N VAL A 58 -6.19 -36.48 9.69
CA VAL A 58 -5.83 -36.44 11.10
C VAL A 58 -6.47 -37.61 11.79
N ASP A 59 -5.74 -38.31 12.66
CA ASP A 59 -6.29 -39.35 13.52
C ASP A 59 -7.30 -38.70 14.50
N CYS A 60 -8.51 -39.25 14.59
CA CYS A 60 -9.52 -38.78 15.52
C CYS A 60 -9.02 -38.77 16.97
N ALA A 61 -8.10 -39.69 17.31
CA ALA A 61 -7.46 -39.72 18.62
C ALA A 61 -6.65 -38.44 18.93
N GLU A 62 -6.24 -37.66 17.92
CA GLU A 62 -5.55 -36.39 18.12
C GLU A 62 -6.49 -35.17 18.31
N LEU A 63 -7.76 -35.35 17.95
CA LEU A 63 -8.76 -34.29 18.05
C LEU A 63 -9.35 -34.22 19.47
N ASP A 64 -9.78 -33.04 19.90
CA ASP A 64 -10.48 -32.80 21.17
C ASP A 64 -11.98 -32.58 20.95
N ASP A 65 -12.76 -32.92 21.98
CA ASP A 65 -14.23 -32.65 22.00
C ASP A 65 -14.46 -31.15 22.27
N MET A 66 -14.48 -30.35 21.23
CA MET A 66 -14.69 -28.91 21.35
C MET A 66 -16.07 -28.55 21.90
N ILE A 67 -16.15 -27.44 22.63
CA ILE A 67 -17.42 -26.89 23.07
C ILE A 67 -18.15 -26.33 21.83
N LEU A 68 -19.40 -26.77 21.64
CA LEU A 68 -20.30 -26.27 20.60
C LEU A 68 -21.17 -25.13 21.14
N ILE A 69 -21.81 -25.36 22.33
CA ILE A 69 -22.65 -24.36 22.98
C ILE A 69 -22.15 -24.13 24.42
N LYS A 70 -21.97 -22.87 24.75
CA LYS A 70 -21.49 -22.42 26.07
C LYS A 70 -22.58 -22.48 27.10
N ALA A 71 -22.25 -22.34 28.39
CA ALA A 71 -23.20 -22.38 29.51
C ALA A 71 -24.23 -21.24 29.48
N ASP A 72 -23.94 -20.15 28.76
CA ASP A 72 -24.89 -19.04 28.53
C ASP A 72 -25.85 -19.29 27.37
N GLY A 73 -25.79 -20.47 26.73
CA GLY A 73 -26.63 -20.86 25.59
C GLY A 73 -26.12 -20.35 24.23
N MET A 74 -25.03 -19.57 24.21
CA MET A 74 -24.49 -19.07 22.98
C MET A 74 -23.56 -20.10 22.30
N PRO A 75 -23.62 -20.26 20.96
CA PRO A 75 -22.71 -21.12 20.25
C PRO A 75 -21.29 -20.57 20.31
N THR A 76 -20.30 -21.46 20.20
CA THR A 76 -18.93 -21.05 19.93
C THR A 76 -18.78 -20.72 18.45
N TYR A 77 -17.75 -19.96 18.09
CA TYR A 77 -17.42 -19.69 16.71
C TYR A 77 -17.31 -21.01 15.89
N ASN A 78 -16.65 -22.01 16.45
CA ASN A 78 -16.40 -23.29 15.77
C ASN A 78 -17.66 -24.09 15.46
N PHE A 79 -18.78 -23.81 16.13
CA PHE A 79 -20.06 -24.40 15.81
C PHE A 79 -20.89 -23.50 14.89
N ALA A 80 -20.93 -22.20 15.22
CA ALA A 80 -21.71 -21.23 14.47
C ALA A 80 -21.28 -21.18 13.00
N ASN A 81 -19.97 -21.20 12.70
CA ASN A 81 -19.48 -21.14 11.32
C ASN A 81 -20.00 -22.30 10.45
N VAL A 82 -20.10 -23.52 10.99
CA VAL A 82 -20.61 -24.68 10.25
C VAL A 82 -22.10 -24.52 9.95
N ILE A 83 -22.86 -24.04 10.94
CA ILE A 83 -24.32 -23.81 10.79
C ILE A 83 -24.57 -22.67 9.78
N ASP A 84 -23.82 -21.56 9.92
CA ASP A 84 -23.98 -20.38 9.06
C ASP A 84 -23.57 -20.72 7.61
N ASP A 85 -22.44 -21.37 7.41
CA ASP A 85 -21.96 -21.77 6.07
C ASP A 85 -22.99 -22.67 5.36
N HIS A 86 -23.56 -23.64 6.08
CA HIS A 86 -24.58 -24.51 5.50
C HIS A 86 -25.87 -23.75 5.21
N THR A 87 -26.40 -22.98 6.19
CA THR A 87 -27.70 -22.32 6.04
C THR A 87 -27.66 -21.16 5.04
N MET A 88 -26.51 -20.53 4.86
CA MET A 88 -26.27 -19.48 3.86
C MET A 88 -25.91 -20.03 2.47
N GLY A 89 -25.77 -21.36 2.34
CA GLY A 89 -25.45 -22.01 1.06
C GLY A 89 -24.02 -21.72 0.58
N ILE A 90 -23.06 -21.58 1.49
CA ILE A 90 -21.64 -21.35 1.18
C ILE A 90 -21.07 -22.60 0.51
N THR A 91 -20.55 -22.42 -0.68
CA THR A 91 -19.95 -23.51 -1.48
C THR A 91 -18.42 -23.62 -1.34
N HIS A 92 -17.77 -22.48 -1.05
CA HIS A 92 -16.31 -22.39 -0.92
C HIS A 92 -15.95 -21.58 0.32
N VAL A 93 -15.09 -22.12 1.18
CA VAL A 93 -14.59 -21.47 2.39
C VAL A 93 -13.12 -21.11 2.18
N MET A 94 -12.86 -19.83 1.92
CA MET A 94 -11.51 -19.29 1.79
C MET A 94 -11.12 -18.57 3.07
N ARG A 95 -10.06 -19.04 3.76
CA ARG A 95 -9.64 -18.51 5.06
C ARG A 95 -8.16 -18.74 5.35
N GLY A 96 -7.66 -18.20 6.45
CA GLY A 96 -6.26 -18.35 6.84
C GLY A 96 -5.90 -19.79 7.26
N MET A 97 -4.64 -20.15 7.05
CA MET A 97 -4.10 -21.49 7.34
C MET A 97 -4.18 -21.90 8.82
N GLU A 98 -4.40 -20.96 9.74
CA GLU A 98 -4.59 -21.24 11.18
C GLU A 98 -5.81 -22.14 11.46
N TYR A 99 -6.76 -22.20 10.55
CA TYR A 99 -7.93 -23.06 10.65
C TYR A 99 -7.73 -24.49 10.08
N LEU A 100 -6.57 -24.73 9.45
CA LEU A 100 -6.28 -26.02 8.83
C LEU A 100 -6.43 -27.19 9.82
N SER A 101 -5.93 -27.01 11.06
CA SER A 101 -6.00 -28.01 12.13
C SER A 101 -7.41 -28.18 12.73
N SER A 102 -8.29 -27.18 12.57
CA SER A 102 -9.66 -27.21 13.09
C SER A 102 -10.65 -27.79 12.08
N THR A 103 -10.33 -27.73 10.80
CA THR A 103 -11.22 -28.18 9.72
C THR A 103 -11.67 -29.64 9.83
N PRO A 104 -10.84 -30.60 10.26
CA PRO A 104 -11.31 -31.96 10.49
C PRO A 104 -12.47 -32.06 11.47
N LYS A 105 -12.47 -31.24 12.55
CA LYS A 105 -13.57 -31.20 13.53
C LYS A 105 -14.85 -30.61 12.93
N TYR A 106 -14.75 -29.64 12.04
CA TYR A 106 -15.92 -29.10 11.32
C TYR A 106 -16.52 -30.13 10.39
N ASN A 107 -15.70 -30.91 9.69
CA ASN A 107 -16.17 -31.97 8.80
C ASN A 107 -16.90 -33.08 9.54
N LEU A 108 -16.47 -33.40 10.76
CA LEU A 108 -17.23 -34.33 11.62
C LEU A 108 -18.62 -33.79 11.98
N LEU A 109 -18.81 -32.46 12.07
CA LEU A 109 -20.13 -31.84 12.27
C LEU A 109 -20.98 -31.96 10.99
N TYR A 110 -20.40 -31.63 9.82
CA TYR A 110 -21.08 -31.83 8.52
C TYR A 110 -21.54 -33.26 8.34
N ASP A 111 -20.68 -34.23 8.66
CA ASP A 111 -21.01 -35.66 8.60
C ASP A 111 -22.13 -36.03 9.56
N ALA A 112 -22.09 -35.52 10.81
CA ALA A 112 -23.12 -35.79 11.83
C ALA A 112 -24.51 -35.23 11.46
N PHE A 113 -24.52 -34.11 10.74
CA PHE A 113 -25.77 -33.51 10.24
C PHE A 113 -26.22 -34.09 8.88
N GLY A 114 -25.37 -34.87 8.21
CA GLY A 114 -25.63 -35.36 6.86
C GLY A 114 -25.60 -34.27 5.80
N TRP A 115 -24.78 -33.23 6.00
CA TRP A 115 -24.67 -32.06 5.12
C TRP A 115 -23.49 -32.22 4.15
N GLU A 116 -23.62 -31.61 2.98
CA GLU A 116 -22.54 -31.51 2.00
C GLU A 116 -21.46 -30.53 2.53
N LYS A 117 -20.20 -30.96 2.40
CA LYS A 117 -19.04 -30.16 2.84
C LYS A 117 -18.70 -29.12 1.79
N PRO A 118 -18.31 -27.88 2.20
CA PRO A 118 -17.82 -26.89 1.25
C PRO A 118 -16.44 -27.26 0.73
N VAL A 119 -16.03 -26.63 -0.37
CA VAL A 119 -14.63 -26.66 -0.84
C VAL A 119 -13.79 -25.77 0.07
N TYR A 120 -12.73 -26.31 0.64
CA TYR A 120 -11.81 -25.56 1.50
C TYR A 120 -10.62 -25.00 0.74
N ILE A 121 -10.27 -23.76 1.02
CA ILE A 121 -9.14 -23.03 0.45
C ILE A 121 -8.43 -22.32 1.60
N HIS A 122 -7.38 -22.94 2.15
CA HIS A 122 -6.61 -22.33 3.23
C HIS A 122 -5.44 -21.52 2.68
N MET A 123 -5.54 -20.19 2.87
CA MET A 123 -4.53 -19.25 2.40
C MET A 123 -3.37 -19.13 3.39
N THR A 124 -2.17 -18.96 2.84
CA THR A 124 -0.97 -18.71 3.63
C THR A 124 -1.01 -17.36 4.32
N SER A 125 -0.20 -17.18 5.37
CA SER A 125 -0.10 -15.90 6.08
C SER A 125 0.72 -14.89 5.28
N ILE A 126 0.31 -13.61 5.36
CA ILE A 126 1.14 -12.50 4.91
C ILE A 126 2.09 -12.13 6.05
N MET A 127 3.37 -12.08 5.73
CA MET A 127 4.46 -11.83 6.67
C MET A 127 4.95 -10.39 6.54
N ARG A 128 5.38 -9.80 7.64
CA ARG A 128 6.12 -8.54 7.65
C ARG A 128 7.58 -8.76 7.23
N ASP A 129 8.15 -9.85 7.72
CA ASP A 129 9.52 -10.30 7.45
C ASP A 129 9.57 -11.83 7.50
N ALA A 130 10.74 -12.43 7.33
CA ALA A 130 10.90 -13.88 7.31
C ALA A 130 10.43 -14.62 8.58
N GLN A 131 10.27 -13.92 9.70
CA GLN A 131 9.96 -14.52 11.02
C GLN A 131 8.64 -14.05 11.62
N HIS A 132 8.13 -12.87 11.22
CA HIS A 132 6.99 -12.22 11.86
C HIS A 132 5.83 -12.04 10.87
N LYS A 133 4.64 -12.42 11.33
CA LYS A 133 3.40 -12.12 10.58
C LYS A 133 3.15 -10.61 10.56
N LEU A 134 2.60 -10.11 9.46
CA LEU A 134 2.04 -8.76 9.40
C LEU A 134 0.90 -8.65 10.41
N SER A 135 0.94 -7.66 11.28
CA SER A 135 -0.07 -7.46 12.31
C SER A 135 -0.52 -6.00 12.38
N LYS A 136 -1.76 -5.81 12.85
CA LYS A 136 -2.35 -4.48 13.10
C LYS A 136 -1.55 -3.59 14.07
N ARG A 137 -0.62 -4.18 14.84
CA ARG A 137 0.24 -3.46 15.80
C ARG A 137 1.51 -2.92 15.16
N ASP A 138 1.80 -3.31 13.92
CA ASP A 138 3.04 -2.94 13.23
C ASP A 138 2.93 -1.59 12.49
N GLY A 139 1.88 -0.80 12.73
CA GLY A 139 1.60 0.44 12.01
C GLY A 139 0.77 0.15 10.74
N ASP A 140 1.06 0.78 9.65
CA ASP A 140 0.34 0.74 8.37
C ASP A 140 -0.07 -0.67 7.88
N ALA A 141 -1.06 -1.25 8.52
CA ALA A 141 -1.58 -2.58 8.18
C ALA A 141 -3.01 -2.53 7.62
N TYR A 142 -3.60 -1.33 7.59
CA TYR A 142 -4.94 -1.14 7.06
C TYR A 142 -4.89 -0.53 5.66
N PHE A 143 -5.85 -0.92 4.84
CA PHE A 143 -6.03 -0.37 3.50
C PHE A 143 -6.16 1.16 3.51
N GLU A 144 -6.90 1.68 4.49
CA GLU A 144 -7.16 3.11 4.68
C GLU A 144 -5.88 3.91 4.97
N ASP A 145 -4.90 3.30 5.65
CA ASP A 145 -3.61 3.95 5.95
C ASP A 145 -2.84 4.24 4.66
N TYR A 146 -2.85 3.29 3.72
CA TYR A 146 -2.22 3.48 2.41
C TYR A 146 -2.96 4.51 1.56
N LEU A 147 -4.30 4.50 1.56
CA LEU A 147 -5.09 5.54 0.88
C LEU A 147 -4.79 6.93 1.44
N ALA A 148 -4.70 7.06 2.77
CA ALA A 148 -4.38 8.33 3.43
C ALA A 148 -2.98 8.85 3.08
N LYS A 149 -2.04 7.96 2.75
CA LYS A 149 -0.70 8.29 2.23
C LYS A 149 -0.68 8.60 0.74
N GLY A 150 -1.78 8.45 0.05
CA GLY A 150 -1.88 8.76 -1.37
C GLY A 150 -1.47 7.61 -2.30
N TYR A 151 -1.56 6.37 -1.83
CA TYR A 151 -1.55 5.21 -2.72
C TYR A 151 -2.89 5.10 -3.45
N LEU A 152 -2.85 4.63 -4.67
CA LEU A 152 -4.03 4.37 -5.48
C LEU A 152 -4.70 3.06 -5.07
N LYS A 153 -6.03 3.08 -4.98
CA LYS A 153 -6.82 1.89 -4.68
C LYS A 153 -6.47 0.71 -5.59
N ASP A 154 -6.40 0.95 -6.90
CA ASP A 154 -6.16 -0.10 -7.89
C ASP A 154 -4.74 -0.69 -7.78
N ALA A 155 -3.75 0.13 -7.44
CA ALA A 155 -2.39 -0.35 -7.17
C ALA A 155 -2.33 -1.24 -5.93
N ILE A 156 -3.03 -0.86 -4.84
CA ILE A 156 -3.10 -1.67 -3.61
C ILE A 156 -3.80 -3.00 -3.90
N VAL A 157 -4.95 -2.98 -4.57
CA VAL A 157 -5.73 -4.20 -4.90
C VAL A 157 -4.90 -5.14 -5.77
N ASN A 158 -4.26 -4.62 -6.81
CA ASN A 158 -3.41 -5.43 -7.69
C ASN A 158 -2.21 -6.03 -6.91
N TYR A 159 -1.53 -5.22 -6.09
CA TYR A 159 -0.42 -5.69 -5.28
C TYR A 159 -0.83 -6.79 -4.30
N VAL A 160 -1.95 -6.60 -3.59
CA VAL A 160 -2.47 -7.59 -2.63
C VAL A 160 -2.86 -8.88 -3.32
N ALA A 161 -3.45 -8.82 -4.52
CA ALA A 161 -3.78 -10.01 -5.29
C ALA A 161 -2.54 -10.86 -5.60
N LEU A 162 -1.40 -10.23 -5.89
CA LEU A 162 -0.13 -10.92 -6.16
C LEU A 162 0.59 -11.43 -4.90
N LEU A 163 0.11 -11.10 -3.70
CA LEU A 163 0.67 -11.57 -2.43
C LEU A 163 0.27 -13.02 -2.10
N GLY A 164 0.56 -13.94 -2.92
CA GLY A 164 0.22 -15.35 -2.68
C GLY A 164 -0.57 -15.99 -3.82
N TRP A 165 -0.70 -15.26 -4.91
CA TRP A 165 -1.27 -15.76 -6.16
C TRP A 165 -0.37 -15.37 -7.34
N ASN A 166 -0.30 -16.25 -8.35
CA ASN A 166 0.44 -16.04 -9.58
C ASN A 166 -0.46 -16.34 -10.77
N PRO A 167 -0.56 -15.45 -11.78
CA PRO A 167 -1.41 -15.66 -12.95
C PRO A 167 -0.92 -16.78 -13.89
N GLY A 168 0.27 -17.33 -13.67
CA GLY A 168 0.90 -18.32 -14.55
C GLY A 168 1.67 -17.72 -15.72
N ASP A 169 1.78 -16.39 -15.76
CA ASP A 169 2.57 -15.63 -16.72
C ASP A 169 3.34 -14.49 -16.02
N ASP A 170 4.05 -13.64 -16.78
CA ASP A 170 4.90 -12.57 -16.25
C ASP A 170 4.16 -11.24 -16.03
N ARG A 171 2.83 -11.21 -16.12
CA ARG A 171 2.06 -10.00 -15.89
C ARG A 171 2.03 -9.64 -14.41
N GLU A 172 2.32 -8.38 -14.12
CA GLU A 172 2.24 -7.82 -12.77
C GLU A 172 1.17 -6.73 -12.64
N PHE A 173 0.61 -6.23 -13.75
CA PHE A 173 -0.36 -5.14 -13.76
C PHE A 173 -1.69 -5.60 -14.32
N PHE A 174 -2.73 -5.41 -13.52
CA PHE A 174 -4.09 -5.82 -13.83
C PHE A 174 -5.09 -4.75 -13.41
N THR A 175 -6.05 -4.47 -14.24
CA THR A 175 -7.30 -3.86 -13.79
C THR A 175 -8.09 -4.87 -12.95
N LEU A 176 -9.07 -4.41 -12.17
CA LEU A 176 -9.92 -5.30 -11.39
C LEU A 176 -10.66 -6.32 -12.28
N ASP A 177 -11.13 -5.90 -13.45
CA ASP A 177 -11.81 -6.78 -14.41
C ASP A 177 -10.87 -7.84 -14.99
N GLU A 178 -9.60 -7.50 -15.21
CA GLU A 178 -8.58 -8.45 -15.65
C GLU A 178 -8.21 -9.42 -14.54
N LEU A 179 -8.12 -8.97 -13.28
CA LEU A 179 -7.92 -9.84 -12.11
C LEU A 179 -9.06 -10.84 -11.97
N VAL A 180 -10.30 -10.40 -12.07
CA VAL A 180 -11.49 -11.28 -12.01
C VAL A 180 -11.46 -12.35 -13.08
N LYS A 181 -11.00 -12.03 -14.29
CA LYS A 181 -10.91 -12.98 -15.40
C LYS A 181 -9.71 -13.92 -15.28
N ALA A 182 -8.61 -13.45 -14.72
CA ALA A 182 -7.36 -14.20 -14.62
C ALA A 182 -7.29 -15.07 -13.37
N PHE A 183 -8.04 -14.71 -12.31
CA PHE A 183 -7.95 -15.40 -11.02
C PHE A 183 -8.42 -16.84 -11.12
N ASP A 184 -7.54 -17.75 -10.70
CA ASP A 184 -7.83 -19.15 -10.52
C ASP A 184 -7.12 -19.65 -9.25
N VAL A 185 -7.82 -20.50 -8.48
CA VAL A 185 -7.32 -21.04 -7.21
C VAL A 185 -6.02 -21.86 -7.40
N SER A 186 -5.83 -22.48 -8.57
CA SER A 186 -4.60 -23.24 -8.86
C SER A 186 -3.34 -22.36 -8.90
N GLY A 187 -3.49 -21.06 -9.09
CA GLY A 187 -2.39 -20.08 -9.02
C GLY A 187 -1.97 -19.69 -7.61
N MET A 188 -2.68 -20.15 -6.57
CA MET A 188 -2.39 -19.79 -5.18
C MET A 188 -1.15 -20.51 -4.63
N SER A 189 -0.32 -19.76 -3.91
CA SER A 189 0.94 -20.26 -3.33
C SER A 189 0.71 -20.94 -1.99
N LYS A 190 1.51 -22.01 -1.74
CA LYS A 190 1.63 -22.67 -0.42
C LYS A 190 2.60 -21.94 0.50
N SER A 191 3.44 -21.07 -0.03
CA SER A 191 4.47 -20.36 0.72
C SER A 191 3.98 -19.00 1.21
N PRO A 192 4.32 -18.58 2.44
CA PRO A 192 4.00 -17.26 2.92
C PRO A 192 4.57 -16.16 2.03
N ALA A 193 3.81 -15.10 1.81
CA ALA A 193 4.26 -13.92 1.09
C ALA A 193 4.72 -12.83 2.07
N ILE A 194 5.82 -12.15 1.75
CA ILE A 194 6.30 -10.99 2.52
C ILE A 194 5.68 -9.72 1.91
N PHE A 195 5.10 -8.89 2.77
CA PHE A 195 4.57 -7.59 2.36
C PHE A 195 5.72 -6.60 2.16
N ASP A 196 6.08 -6.35 0.91
CA ASP A 196 7.15 -5.44 0.51
C ASP A 196 6.56 -4.08 0.14
N VAL A 197 6.72 -3.09 1.03
CA VAL A 197 6.25 -1.71 0.82
C VAL A 197 6.98 -1.07 -0.36
N ALA A 198 8.26 -1.38 -0.59
CA ALA A 198 9.01 -0.82 -1.71
C ALA A 198 8.44 -1.30 -3.06
N LYS A 199 8.06 -2.58 -3.15
CA LYS A 199 7.37 -3.11 -4.34
C LYS A 199 5.99 -2.49 -4.54
N LEU A 200 5.21 -2.32 -3.48
CA LEU A 200 3.93 -1.62 -3.55
C LEU A 200 4.11 -0.17 -4.05
N THR A 201 5.10 0.54 -3.50
CA THR A 201 5.40 1.92 -3.89
C THR A 201 5.82 2.02 -5.36
N TRP A 202 6.69 1.12 -5.81
CA TRP A 202 7.08 1.03 -7.22
C TRP A 202 5.86 0.76 -8.13
N MET A 203 5.02 -0.20 -7.75
CA MET A 203 3.79 -0.51 -8.51
C MET A 203 2.86 0.70 -8.56
N ASN A 204 2.67 1.39 -7.44
CA ASN A 204 1.85 2.59 -7.37
C ASN A 204 2.38 3.70 -8.29
N ALA A 205 3.70 3.90 -8.33
CA ALA A 205 4.34 4.84 -9.26
C ALA A 205 4.03 4.50 -10.73
N GLU A 206 4.02 3.21 -11.09
CA GLU A 206 3.66 2.78 -12.43
C GLU A 206 2.18 3.06 -12.75
N TYR A 207 1.28 2.86 -11.80
CA TYR A 207 -0.12 3.23 -11.96
C TYR A 207 -0.28 4.74 -12.17
N ILE A 208 0.39 5.57 -11.36
CA ILE A 208 0.38 7.04 -11.54
C ILE A 208 0.89 7.43 -12.94
N ARG A 209 1.99 6.85 -13.40
CA ARG A 209 2.56 7.14 -14.73
C ARG A 209 1.65 6.77 -15.90
N ARG A 210 0.81 5.75 -15.72
CA ARG A 210 -0.13 5.25 -16.75
C ARG A 210 -1.46 5.98 -16.80
N MET A 211 -1.76 6.83 -15.82
CA MET A 211 -2.99 7.61 -15.81
C MET A 211 -3.08 8.53 -17.02
N SER A 212 -4.27 8.69 -17.55
CA SER A 212 -4.59 9.79 -18.47
C SER A 212 -4.41 11.15 -17.75
N ALA A 213 -4.42 12.21 -18.54
CA ALA A 213 -4.34 13.56 -17.97
C ALA A 213 -5.51 13.86 -17.02
N GLU A 214 -6.70 13.46 -17.41
CA GLU A 214 -7.94 13.68 -16.66
C GLU A 214 -7.94 12.86 -15.35
N GLU A 215 -7.52 11.61 -15.42
CA GLU A 215 -7.42 10.73 -14.24
C GLU A 215 -6.41 11.26 -13.24
N PHE A 216 -5.23 11.66 -13.72
CA PHE A 216 -4.19 12.21 -12.86
C PHE A 216 -4.67 13.51 -12.18
N ASP A 217 -5.22 14.45 -12.94
CA ASP A 217 -5.67 15.74 -12.41
C ASP A 217 -6.78 15.55 -11.36
N ALA A 218 -7.71 14.63 -11.60
CA ALA A 218 -8.76 14.31 -10.63
C ALA A 218 -8.19 13.69 -9.33
N ALA A 219 -7.23 12.77 -9.44
CA ALA A 219 -6.59 12.15 -8.28
C ALA A 219 -5.65 13.11 -7.53
N ALA A 220 -5.01 14.03 -8.24
CA ALA A 220 -4.05 14.99 -7.69
C ALA A 220 -4.71 16.20 -7.00
N GLU A 221 -5.96 16.55 -7.33
CA GLU A 221 -6.64 17.75 -6.84
C GLU A 221 -6.57 17.96 -5.32
N PRO A 222 -6.93 16.95 -4.47
CA PRO A 222 -6.84 17.12 -3.02
C PRO A 222 -5.40 17.34 -2.52
N TRP A 223 -4.41 16.86 -3.29
CA TRP A 223 -3.00 16.98 -2.97
C TRP A 223 -2.41 18.32 -3.41
N TYR A 224 -2.91 18.89 -4.51
CA TYR A 224 -2.62 20.26 -4.91
C TYR A 224 -3.11 21.27 -3.84
N GLU A 225 -4.32 21.04 -3.29
CA GLU A 225 -4.85 21.87 -2.20
C GLU A 225 -3.97 21.76 -0.95
N LYS A 226 -3.64 20.52 -0.51
CA LYS A 226 -2.77 20.28 0.64
C LYS A 226 -1.38 20.88 0.50
N ALA A 227 -0.83 20.89 -0.71
CA ALA A 227 0.46 21.48 -1.04
C ALA A 227 0.40 22.99 -1.24
N GLY A 228 -0.80 23.60 -1.29
CA GLY A 228 -0.98 25.03 -1.51
C GLY A 228 -0.73 25.51 -2.95
N ILE A 229 -0.76 24.59 -3.93
CA ILE A 229 -0.44 24.87 -5.34
C ILE A 229 -1.63 24.70 -6.29
N ALA A 230 -2.84 24.51 -5.76
CA ALA A 230 -4.05 24.27 -6.57
C ALA A 230 -4.41 25.43 -7.54
N HIS A 231 -3.90 26.64 -7.26
CA HIS A 231 -4.08 27.82 -8.10
C HIS A 231 -3.12 27.92 -9.29
N MET A 232 -2.09 27.05 -9.35
CA MET A 232 -1.07 27.04 -10.40
C MET A 232 -1.55 26.26 -11.64
N ASP A 233 -0.82 26.43 -12.75
CA ASP A 233 -1.10 25.74 -14.01
C ASP A 233 -1.02 24.20 -13.85
N LYS A 234 -2.19 23.54 -13.92
CA LYS A 234 -2.30 22.10 -13.72
C LYS A 234 -1.61 21.29 -14.83
N GLY A 235 -1.57 21.81 -16.04
CA GLY A 235 -0.89 21.17 -17.16
C GLY A 235 0.62 21.10 -16.94
N VAL A 236 1.21 22.20 -16.46
CA VAL A 236 2.62 22.23 -16.08
C VAL A 236 2.89 21.37 -14.86
N LEU A 237 2.07 21.48 -13.80
CA LEU A 237 2.18 20.64 -12.59
C LEU A 237 2.15 19.15 -12.94
N ARG A 238 1.15 18.71 -13.71
CA ARG A 238 1.06 17.31 -14.14
C ARG A 238 2.32 16.85 -14.86
N ARG A 239 2.77 17.61 -15.85
CA ARG A 239 3.95 17.26 -16.67
C ARG A 239 5.23 17.07 -15.84
N ILE A 240 5.41 17.85 -14.77
CA ILE A 240 6.58 17.74 -13.91
C ILE A 240 6.42 16.75 -12.76
N LEU A 241 5.20 16.46 -12.31
CA LEU A 241 4.92 15.63 -11.13
C LEU A 241 4.60 14.18 -11.49
N GLN A 242 3.70 13.94 -12.43
CA GLN A 242 3.26 12.59 -12.79
C GLN A 242 4.40 11.60 -13.07
N PRO A 243 5.47 11.94 -13.80
CA PRO A 243 6.57 11.01 -14.05
C PRO A 243 7.44 10.71 -12.82
N ARG A 244 7.30 11.47 -11.73
CA ARG A 244 8.22 11.46 -10.57
C ARG A 244 7.57 11.04 -9.28
N LEU A 245 6.25 11.17 -9.17
CA LEU A 245 5.52 10.77 -7.98
C LEU A 245 5.49 9.23 -7.85
N GLU A 246 5.81 8.76 -6.66
CA GLU A 246 5.61 7.38 -6.27
C GLU A 246 4.30 7.22 -5.50
N ILE A 247 3.98 8.21 -4.65
CA ILE A 247 2.74 8.37 -3.90
C ILE A 247 2.34 9.85 -3.89
N PHE A 248 1.06 10.13 -3.83
CA PHE A 248 0.58 11.53 -3.91
C PHE A 248 0.99 12.39 -2.72
N SER A 249 1.18 11.83 -1.52
CA SER A 249 1.60 12.61 -0.34
C SER A 249 2.99 13.25 -0.48
N GLN A 250 3.85 12.74 -1.37
CA GLN A 250 5.16 13.34 -1.65
C GLN A 250 5.05 14.72 -2.32
N MET A 251 3.86 15.05 -2.85
CA MET A 251 3.67 16.28 -3.62
C MET A 251 4.02 17.53 -2.82
N ALA A 252 3.59 17.61 -1.56
CA ALA A 252 3.86 18.76 -0.70
C ALA A 252 5.37 18.97 -0.51
N ASP A 253 6.14 17.91 -0.27
CA ASP A 253 7.58 17.97 -0.01
C ASP A 253 8.39 18.36 -1.24
N ILE A 254 8.01 17.82 -2.41
CA ILE A 254 8.74 18.08 -3.67
C ILE A 254 8.39 19.43 -4.31
N THR A 255 7.27 20.05 -3.88
CA THR A 255 6.80 21.35 -4.41
C THR A 255 6.83 22.49 -3.37
N ASP A 256 7.30 22.24 -2.14
CA ASP A 256 7.32 23.22 -1.05
C ASP A 256 7.96 24.56 -1.46
N PHE A 257 9.02 24.52 -2.26
CA PHE A 257 9.71 25.70 -2.78
C PHE A 257 8.82 26.57 -3.70
N LEU A 258 7.75 26.03 -4.29
CA LEU A 258 6.82 26.81 -5.10
C LEU A 258 6.00 27.77 -4.23
N THR A 259 5.63 27.36 -3.03
CA THR A 259 4.87 28.19 -2.09
C THR A 259 5.76 29.08 -1.23
N LYS A 260 6.94 28.56 -0.81
CA LYS A 260 7.89 29.28 0.02
C LYS A 260 9.32 28.88 -0.30
N MET A 261 10.10 29.79 -0.83
CA MET A 261 11.53 29.60 -0.99
C MET A 261 12.25 29.80 0.35
N ASP A 262 13.20 28.91 0.67
CA ASP A 262 14.19 29.22 1.72
C ASP A 262 15.12 30.32 1.24
N GLU A 263 14.97 31.51 1.79
CA GLU A 263 15.76 32.68 1.38
C GLU A 263 17.21 32.61 1.85
N GLU A 264 17.51 31.73 2.83
CA GLU A 264 18.85 31.48 3.35
C GLU A 264 19.54 30.24 2.75
N PHE A 265 19.02 29.72 1.62
CA PHE A 265 19.58 28.52 0.96
C PHE A 265 21.08 28.66 0.68
N ASP A 266 21.78 27.53 0.63
CA ASP A 266 23.24 27.50 0.41
C ASP A 266 23.61 28.00 -0.99
N ILE A 267 24.44 29.04 -1.04
CA ILE A 267 24.98 29.61 -2.29
C ILE A 267 25.83 28.61 -3.06
N ALA A 268 26.44 27.62 -2.39
CA ALA A 268 27.19 26.56 -3.07
C ALA A 268 26.33 25.81 -4.11
N LEU A 269 24.98 25.84 -4.01
CA LEU A 269 24.05 25.27 -4.99
C LEU A 269 24.21 25.86 -6.41
N PHE A 270 24.71 27.07 -6.53
CA PHE A 270 25.04 27.67 -7.84
C PHE A 270 26.20 27.00 -8.54
N THR A 271 27.04 26.27 -7.81
CA THR A 271 28.17 25.55 -8.38
C THR A 271 27.73 24.16 -8.92
N ASN A 272 27.92 23.97 -10.23
CA ASN A 272 27.57 22.69 -10.86
C ASN A 272 28.61 22.36 -11.97
N LYS A 273 29.34 21.25 -11.79
CA LYS A 273 30.36 20.80 -12.74
C LYS A 273 29.80 20.49 -14.14
N LYS A 274 28.63 19.84 -14.20
CA LYS A 274 27.96 19.45 -15.45
C LYS A 274 27.48 20.68 -16.24
N SER A 275 26.93 21.66 -15.54
CA SER A 275 26.49 22.94 -16.11
C SER A 275 27.62 23.95 -16.26
N LYS A 276 28.84 23.66 -15.76
CA LYS A 276 30.01 24.55 -15.75
C LYS A 276 29.71 25.89 -15.10
N THR A 277 29.06 25.90 -13.97
CA THR A 277 28.68 27.09 -13.19
C THR A 277 29.41 27.13 -11.85
N ASN A 278 29.67 28.32 -11.37
CA ASN A 278 30.10 28.68 -10.02
C ASN A 278 29.40 29.99 -9.62
N ALA A 279 29.75 30.58 -8.50
CA ALA A 279 29.14 31.82 -8.01
C ALA A 279 29.30 32.98 -9.01
N GLU A 280 30.49 33.15 -9.56
CA GLU A 280 30.83 34.25 -10.51
C GLU A 280 30.05 34.11 -11.82
N VAL A 281 30.08 32.92 -12.45
CA VAL A 281 29.32 32.63 -13.67
C VAL A 281 27.83 32.80 -13.43
N SER A 282 27.33 32.35 -12.28
CA SER A 282 25.90 32.44 -11.94
C SER A 282 25.46 33.87 -11.72
N ALA A 283 26.30 34.68 -11.06
CA ALA A 283 26.05 36.10 -10.91
C ALA A 283 25.97 36.82 -12.28
N HIS A 284 26.91 36.55 -13.17
CA HIS A 284 26.90 37.10 -14.51
C HIS A 284 25.66 36.68 -15.32
N VAL A 285 25.28 35.42 -15.25
CA VAL A 285 24.03 34.93 -15.89
C VAL A 285 22.81 35.67 -15.36
N LEU A 286 22.68 35.84 -14.04
CA LEU A 286 21.55 36.56 -13.47
C LEU A 286 21.51 38.04 -13.85
N ASP A 287 22.70 38.68 -13.99
CA ASP A 287 22.78 40.08 -14.46
C ASP A 287 22.27 40.25 -15.89
N MET A 288 22.45 39.25 -16.75
CA MET A 288 21.91 39.26 -18.10
C MET A 288 20.45 38.88 -18.18
N VAL A 289 20.03 37.84 -17.41
CA VAL A 289 18.70 37.24 -17.52
C VAL A 289 17.64 38.11 -16.87
N ILE A 290 17.90 38.73 -15.71
CA ILE A 290 16.89 39.53 -14.99
C ILE A 290 16.32 40.68 -15.83
N PRO A 291 17.17 41.56 -16.46
CA PRO A 291 16.62 42.60 -17.31
C PRO A 291 15.88 42.11 -18.54
N ALA A 292 16.32 41.00 -19.12
CA ALA A 292 15.66 40.40 -20.27
C ALA A 292 14.27 39.84 -19.91
N LEU A 293 14.14 39.20 -18.75
CA LEU A 293 12.87 38.73 -18.22
C LEU A 293 11.92 39.87 -17.84
N GLU A 294 12.45 40.99 -17.30
CA GLU A 294 11.65 42.19 -17.02
C GLU A 294 11.06 42.79 -18.28
N ALA A 295 11.80 42.77 -19.39
CA ALA A 295 11.34 43.28 -20.68
C ALA A 295 10.47 42.33 -21.49
N LEU A 296 10.29 41.06 -21.04
CA LEU A 296 9.53 40.04 -21.77
C LEU A 296 8.05 40.45 -21.86
N PRO A 297 7.43 40.59 -23.04
CA PRO A 297 6.05 41.05 -23.19
C PRO A 297 5.02 40.12 -22.58
N ALA A 298 5.14 38.82 -22.87
CA ALA A 298 4.24 37.77 -22.39
C ALA A 298 5.01 36.76 -21.51
N TRP A 299 4.41 36.37 -20.36
CA TRP A 299 5.00 35.41 -19.42
C TRP A 299 4.39 34.05 -19.66
N GLU A 300 4.76 33.44 -20.77
CA GLU A 300 4.28 32.14 -21.23
C GLU A 300 5.46 31.18 -21.47
N GLU A 301 5.21 29.90 -21.40
CA GLU A 301 6.25 28.86 -21.53
C GLU A 301 7.10 29.02 -22.80
N GLU A 302 6.44 29.22 -23.94
CA GLU A 302 7.11 29.39 -25.23
C GLU A 302 7.96 30.65 -25.30
N SER A 303 7.45 31.75 -24.76
CA SER A 303 8.18 33.04 -24.70
C SER A 303 9.39 32.95 -23.77
N LEU A 304 9.24 32.33 -22.60
CA LEU A 304 10.33 32.08 -21.66
C LEU A 304 11.39 31.14 -22.25
N HIS A 305 10.96 30.07 -22.91
CA HIS A 305 11.85 29.13 -23.58
C HIS A 305 12.66 29.84 -24.67
N SER A 306 11.97 30.54 -25.59
CA SER A 306 12.63 31.23 -26.70
C SER A 306 13.62 32.30 -26.22
N LEU A 307 13.25 33.05 -25.16
CA LEU A 307 14.15 34.05 -24.58
C LEU A 307 15.39 33.39 -23.98
N LEU A 308 15.20 32.43 -23.06
CA LEU A 308 16.31 31.86 -22.30
C LEU A 308 17.25 31.01 -23.18
N ILE A 309 16.70 30.23 -24.11
CA ILE A 309 17.51 29.44 -25.03
C ILE A 309 18.25 30.35 -26.05
N GLY A 310 17.54 31.35 -26.62
CA GLY A 310 18.14 32.33 -27.50
C GLY A 310 19.29 33.13 -26.83
N MET A 311 19.14 33.50 -25.55
CA MET A 311 20.18 34.13 -24.77
C MET A 311 21.40 33.23 -24.57
N ALA A 312 21.20 31.93 -24.32
CA ALA A 312 22.30 30.98 -24.19
C ALA A 312 23.07 30.89 -25.51
N GLU A 313 22.38 30.76 -26.62
CA GLU A 313 22.99 30.69 -27.97
C GLU A 313 23.76 31.99 -28.32
N ALA A 314 23.12 33.15 -28.15
CA ALA A 314 23.71 34.45 -28.44
C ALA A 314 24.99 34.73 -27.64
N ASN A 315 25.12 34.17 -26.44
CA ASN A 315 26.30 34.31 -25.58
C ASN A 315 27.28 33.13 -25.67
N GLY A 316 27.07 32.19 -26.61
CA GLY A 316 27.93 31.02 -26.78
C GLY A 316 27.93 30.08 -25.56
N MET A 317 26.87 30.10 -24.75
CA MET A 317 26.74 29.30 -23.57
C MET A 317 25.95 28.03 -23.86
N LYS A 318 26.24 26.94 -23.12
CA LYS A 318 25.33 25.79 -23.11
C LYS A 318 24.04 26.12 -22.35
N ASN A 319 22.89 25.56 -22.78
CA ASN A 319 21.62 25.79 -22.10
C ASN A 319 21.70 25.54 -20.58
N GLY A 320 22.39 24.46 -20.16
CA GLY A 320 22.58 24.17 -18.74
C GLY A 320 23.36 25.25 -17.97
N THR A 321 24.31 25.96 -18.64
CA THR A 321 25.10 27.04 -18.01
C THR A 321 24.24 28.26 -17.73
N LEU A 322 23.23 28.53 -18.55
CA LEU A 322 22.30 29.64 -18.35
C LEU A 322 21.11 29.20 -17.45
N LEU A 323 20.52 28.03 -17.71
CA LEU A 323 19.28 27.61 -17.00
C LEU A 323 19.55 27.17 -15.56
N TRP A 324 20.75 26.66 -15.23
CA TRP A 324 21.06 26.23 -13.86
C TRP A 324 20.98 27.38 -12.85
N PRO A 325 21.67 28.53 -13.04
CA PRO A 325 21.55 29.66 -12.12
C PRO A 325 20.11 30.20 -12.01
N VAL A 326 19.38 30.25 -13.11
CA VAL A 326 17.99 30.70 -13.13
C VAL A 326 17.11 29.77 -12.29
N ARG A 327 17.26 28.46 -12.44
CA ARG A 327 16.53 27.45 -11.67
C ARG A 327 16.84 27.52 -10.17
N ILE A 328 18.15 27.56 -9.82
CA ILE A 328 18.57 27.66 -8.42
C ILE A 328 18.08 28.98 -7.81
N GLY A 329 18.22 30.08 -8.55
CA GLY A 329 17.79 31.41 -8.08
C GLY A 329 16.30 31.53 -7.78
N MET A 330 15.46 30.73 -8.46
CA MET A 330 14.02 30.70 -8.20
C MET A 330 13.62 29.67 -7.16
N ALA A 331 14.31 28.52 -7.10
CA ALA A 331 13.92 27.40 -6.26
C ALA A 331 14.63 27.32 -4.91
N GLY A 332 15.88 27.77 -4.81
CA GLY A 332 16.72 27.58 -3.63
C GLY A 332 17.08 26.13 -3.34
N LYS A 333 16.89 25.22 -4.29
CA LYS A 333 17.09 23.77 -4.14
C LYS A 333 17.90 23.14 -5.26
N ALA A 334 18.74 22.17 -4.90
CA ALA A 334 19.54 21.40 -5.87
C ALA A 334 18.68 20.54 -6.80
N VAL A 335 17.60 19.97 -6.27
CA VAL A 335 16.70 19.06 -6.99
C VAL A 335 15.28 19.63 -6.96
N THR A 336 14.70 19.74 -8.16
CA THR A 336 13.33 20.19 -8.36
C THR A 336 12.62 19.29 -9.38
N PRO A 337 11.30 19.12 -9.32
CA PRO A 337 10.57 18.31 -10.28
C PRO A 337 10.56 18.92 -11.69
N GLY A 338 10.64 20.26 -11.81
CA GLY A 338 10.71 21.01 -13.07
C GLY A 338 12.07 21.68 -13.31
N GLY A 339 12.29 22.17 -14.54
CA GLY A 339 13.40 23.02 -14.92
C GLY A 339 13.10 24.51 -14.67
N ALA A 340 14.01 25.37 -15.11
CA ALA A 340 13.90 26.83 -14.92
C ALA A 340 12.62 27.41 -15.56
N ILE A 341 12.24 26.89 -16.73
CA ILE A 341 11.10 27.42 -17.51
C ILE A 341 9.77 27.06 -16.82
N GLU A 342 9.59 25.77 -16.50
CA GLU A 342 8.37 25.30 -15.82
C GLU A 342 8.19 25.99 -14.44
N ILE A 343 9.29 26.17 -13.69
CA ILE A 343 9.26 26.87 -12.40
C ILE A 343 8.87 28.35 -12.60
N ALA A 344 9.42 29.01 -13.62
CA ALA A 344 9.06 30.39 -13.91
C ALA A 344 7.57 30.54 -14.29
N VAL A 345 7.03 29.60 -15.07
CA VAL A 345 5.58 29.58 -15.40
C VAL A 345 4.75 29.44 -14.13
N LEU A 346 5.08 28.48 -13.26
CA LEU A 346 4.33 28.20 -12.04
C LEU A 346 4.36 29.34 -11.01
N LEU A 347 5.53 29.99 -10.85
CA LEU A 347 5.69 31.13 -9.94
C LEU A 347 5.07 32.43 -10.47
N GLY A 348 4.95 32.54 -11.79
CA GLY A 348 4.58 33.78 -12.43
C GLY A 348 5.71 34.82 -12.44
N ARG A 349 5.48 35.94 -13.16
CA ARG A 349 6.49 36.99 -13.41
C ARG A 349 7.01 37.63 -12.13
N GLU A 350 6.11 38.10 -11.29
CA GLU A 350 6.44 38.88 -10.12
C GLU A 350 7.31 38.12 -9.13
N GLU A 351 6.88 36.92 -8.76
CA GLU A 351 7.59 36.08 -7.81
C GLU A 351 8.90 35.54 -8.38
N SER A 352 8.94 35.16 -9.66
CA SER A 352 10.18 34.73 -10.32
C SER A 352 11.25 35.85 -10.28
N LEU A 353 10.89 37.07 -10.67
CA LEU A 353 11.80 38.21 -10.65
C LEU A 353 12.22 38.59 -9.23
N ARG A 354 11.31 38.55 -8.26
CA ARG A 354 11.64 38.79 -6.85
C ARG A 354 12.72 37.85 -6.35
N ARG A 355 12.54 36.54 -6.60
CA ARG A 355 13.49 35.50 -6.18
C ARG A 355 14.82 35.58 -6.88
N LEU A 356 14.85 35.85 -8.17
CA LEU A 356 16.08 36.01 -8.94
C LEU A 356 16.89 37.23 -8.45
N LYS A 357 16.23 38.37 -8.17
CA LYS A 357 16.89 39.57 -7.63
C LYS A 357 17.45 39.32 -6.23
N LEU A 358 16.71 38.65 -5.35
CA LEU A 358 17.18 38.23 -4.04
C LEU A 358 18.43 37.36 -4.15
N SER A 359 18.36 36.31 -4.99
CA SER A 359 19.46 35.38 -5.21
C SER A 359 20.69 36.08 -5.79
N ARG A 360 20.49 37.03 -6.70
CA ARG A 360 21.59 37.85 -7.25
C ARG A 360 22.26 38.73 -6.19
N ALA A 361 21.47 39.35 -5.32
CA ALA A 361 22.01 40.15 -4.21
C ALA A 361 22.84 39.32 -3.23
N ARG A 362 22.38 38.08 -2.93
CA ARG A 362 23.12 37.13 -2.08
C ARG A 362 24.45 36.68 -2.72
N LEU A 363 24.44 36.40 -4.02
CA LEU A 363 25.69 36.10 -4.74
C LEU A 363 26.70 37.24 -4.65
N ASN A 364 26.24 38.53 -4.76
CA ASN A 364 27.12 39.69 -4.59
C ASN A 364 27.75 39.77 -3.20
N ALA A 365 27.01 39.42 -2.17
CA ALA A 365 27.50 39.46 -0.80
C ALA A 365 28.52 38.37 -0.49
N ALA A 366 28.59 37.32 -1.32
CA ALA A 366 29.47 36.16 -1.16
C ALA A 366 30.70 36.20 -2.09
N LEU A 367 30.72 37.04 -3.13
CA LEU A 367 31.84 37.29 -4.04
C LEU A 367 32.69 38.44 -3.53
#